data_987bd898c10ccc4541fb72aa29972d50
#
_entry.id   987bd898c10ccc4541fb72aa29972d50
#
_cell.length_a   1.000
_cell.length_b   1.000
_cell.length_c   1.000
_cell.angle_alpha   90.00
_cell.angle_beta   90.00
_cell.angle_gamma   90.00
#
_symmetry.space_group_name_H-M   'P 1'
#
loop_
_entity.id
_entity.type
_entity.pdbx_description
1 polymer ?
#
loop_
_entity_poly.entity_id
_entity_poly.type
_entity_poly.pdbx_seq_one_letter_code
_entity_poly.pdbx_strand_id
1 'polypeptide(L)'
;MVLQQLLFTLWAGVVFRRLKLALFHCGGSIKAVNYSTNGYMSSPFLLSYDEWTYKLDQAYVMASAAEVHGLIAGLLSAGVEPDAQQLLPVLHDFLNDGQALSAELKQQVVGLIDATHTALAQNDFSFALLLPSDDDSLPERLDAMVEWTQAFLVGFAVQQTDLSLVSNDVREALDQLSEVTRIDIHTTDDGSAEENDEAYYLVLEHIRIMVLSCYTEVGQKFSPKPVSNKTLH
;
A
#
# COMPACT_ATOMS: atom_id res chain seq x y z
N MET A 1 23.13 2.59 5.45
CA MET A 1 23.14 1.76 6.69
C MET A 1 21.73 1.46 7.17
N VAL A 2 20.80 2.40 7.20
CA VAL A 2 19.44 2.19 7.74
C VAL A 2 18.60 1.28 6.83
N LEU A 3 18.51 1.56 5.54
CA LEU A 3 17.82 0.68 4.57
C LEU A 3 18.47 -0.70 4.48
N GLN A 4 19.81 -0.78 4.53
CA GLN A 4 20.51 -2.04 4.58
C GLN A 4 20.32 -2.78 5.89
N GLN A 5 20.17 -2.07 7.02
CA GLN A 5 19.91 -2.66 8.32
C GLN A 5 18.47 -3.18 8.38
N LEU A 6 17.52 -2.50 7.76
CA LEU A 6 16.13 -2.96 7.57
C LEU A 6 16.08 -4.20 6.69
N LEU A 7 16.76 -4.19 5.57
CA LEU A 7 16.91 -5.36 4.70
C LEU A 7 17.58 -6.52 5.45
N PHE A 8 18.52 -6.24 6.37
CA PHE A 8 19.16 -7.28 7.17
C PHE A 8 18.22 -7.83 8.26
N THR A 9 17.40 -6.98 8.92
CA THR A 9 16.37 -7.43 9.88
C THR A 9 15.24 -8.18 9.18
N LEU A 10 14.80 -7.72 8.03
CA LEU A 10 13.85 -8.41 7.17
C LEU A 10 14.44 -9.71 6.59
N TRP A 11 15.78 -9.75 6.34
CA TRP A 11 16.50 -10.93 5.83
C TRP A 11 16.74 -11.99 6.90
N ALA A 12 16.94 -11.61 8.17
CA ALA A 12 17.08 -12.53 9.29
C ALA A 12 15.73 -13.14 9.73
N GLY A 13 14.61 -12.50 9.39
CA GLY A 13 13.27 -13.04 9.60
C GLY A 13 12.93 -14.12 8.57
N VAL A 14 12.12 -15.09 8.96
CA VAL A 14 11.71 -16.32 8.26
C VAL A 14 11.19 -16.10 6.82
N VAL A 15 10.91 -14.86 6.42
CA VAL A 15 10.26 -14.44 5.18
C VAL A 15 11.09 -14.75 3.93
N PHE A 16 12.39 -14.54 3.97
CA PHE A 16 13.26 -14.81 2.81
C PHE A 16 13.33 -16.32 2.47
N ARG A 17 13.03 -17.17 3.42
CA ARG A 17 12.96 -18.62 3.18
C ARG A 17 11.76 -19.01 2.33
N ARG A 18 10.61 -18.32 2.49
CA ARG A 18 9.39 -18.57 1.69
C ARG A 18 9.44 -17.84 0.33
N LEU A 19 9.99 -16.62 0.29
CA LEU A 19 10.18 -15.89 -0.98
C LEU A 19 11.14 -16.63 -1.91
N LYS A 20 12.22 -17.21 -1.39
CA LYS A 20 13.14 -18.04 -2.17
C LYS A 20 12.47 -19.31 -2.70
N LEU A 21 11.53 -19.90 -1.98
CA LEU A 21 10.76 -21.06 -2.47
C LEU A 21 9.74 -20.68 -3.54
N ALA A 22 9.07 -19.53 -3.44
CA ALA A 22 8.10 -19.05 -4.44
C ALA A 22 8.80 -18.62 -5.75
N LEU A 23 9.96 -17.96 -5.66
CA LEU A 23 10.75 -17.53 -6.82
C LEU A 23 11.52 -18.69 -7.49
N PHE A 24 11.88 -19.74 -6.75
CA PHE A 24 12.57 -20.92 -7.30
C PHE A 24 11.64 -21.89 -8.03
N HIS A 25 10.31 -21.80 -7.83
CA HIS A 25 9.35 -22.63 -8.57
C HIS A 25 8.92 -22.01 -9.90
N CYS A 26 9.17 -20.74 -10.12
CA CYS A 26 9.08 -20.09 -11.42
C CYS A 26 10.50 -19.90 -11.98
N GLY A 27 11.02 -20.86 -12.73
CA GLY A 27 12.35 -20.85 -13.35
C GLY A 27 12.56 -19.73 -14.37
N GLY A 28 12.38 -18.48 -13.98
CA GLY A 28 12.58 -17.26 -14.75
C GLY A 28 13.66 -16.40 -14.13
N SER A 29 14.72 -16.09 -14.90
CA SER A 29 15.68 -15.03 -14.59
C SER A 29 14.92 -13.79 -14.12
N ILE A 30 15.28 -13.27 -12.95
CA ILE A 30 14.83 -11.95 -12.51
C ILE A 30 15.41 -10.93 -13.49
N LYS A 31 14.66 -10.65 -14.55
CA LYS A 31 14.89 -9.41 -15.29
C LYS A 31 14.35 -8.32 -14.39
N ALA A 32 15.20 -7.35 -14.05
CA ALA A 32 14.76 -6.11 -13.43
C ALA A 32 13.47 -5.68 -14.14
N VAL A 33 12.35 -5.65 -13.42
CA VAL A 33 11.13 -5.08 -13.94
C VAL A 33 11.46 -3.61 -14.10
N ASN A 34 11.60 -3.17 -15.33
CA ASN A 34 11.74 -1.75 -15.61
C ASN A 34 10.43 -1.11 -15.12
N TYR A 35 10.49 -0.45 -13.99
CA TYR A 35 9.48 0.51 -13.55
C TYR A 35 9.57 1.74 -14.47
N SER A 36 9.25 1.53 -15.73
CA SER A 36 9.00 2.63 -16.63
C SER A 36 7.63 3.19 -16.26
N THR A 37 7.60 4.42 -15.78
CA THR A 37 6.44 5.21 -15.38
C THR A 37 5.33 5.34 -16.45
N ASN A 38 5.46 4.67 -17.59
CA ASN A 38 4.52 4.68 -18.71
C ASN A 38 3.59 3.46 -18.78
N GLY A 39 3.46 2.67 -17.73
CA GLY A 39 2.63 1.46 -17.70
C GLY A 39 1.40 1.52 -16.80
N TYR A 40 1.12 2.64 -16.15
CA TYR A 40 -0.17 2.82 -15.47
C TYR A 40 -1.25 2.85 -16.55
N MET A 41 -2.00 1.77 -16.65
CA MET A 41 -3.32 1.80 -17.27
C MET A 41 -4.07 2.91 -16.56
N SER A 42 -4.15 4.09 -17.18
CA SER A 42 -4.84 5.23 -16.65
C SER A 42 -6.31 4.85 -16.47
N SER A 43 -6.67 4.38 -15.28
CA SER A 43 -8.04 4.46 -14.84
C SER A 43 -8.39 5.95 -14.90
N PRO A 44 -9.48 6.36 -15.57
CA PRO A 44 -9.84 7.77 -15.69
C PRO A 44 -10.11 8.46 -14.34
N PHE A 45 -9.97 7.74 -13.23
CA PHE A 45 -10.21 8.18 -11.86
C PHE A 45 -8.96 8.15 -10.96
N LEU A 46 -7.83 7.63 -11.42
CA LEU A 46 -6.60 7.58 -10.63
C LEU A 46 -5.74 8.81 -10.96
N LEU A 47 -5.75 9.77 -10.05
CA LEU A 47 -4.84 10.91 -10.08
C LEU A 47 -3.43 10.47 -9.68
N SER A 48 -2.40 11.17 -10.17
CA SER A 48 -1.03 11.02 -9.68
C SER A 48 -0.91 11.51 -8.24
N TYR A 49 0.22 11.20 -7.59
CA TYR A 49 0.52 11.69 -6.24
C TYR A 49 0.44 13.23 -6.17
N ASP A 50 1.03 13.93 -7.13
CA ASP A 50 1.04 15.39 -7.18
C ASP A 50 -0.36 15.97 -7.39
N GLU A 51 -1.16 15.36 -8.27
CA GLU A 51 -2.54 15.79 -8.49
C GLU A 51 -3.40 15.60 -7.24
N TRP A 52 -3.19 14.51 -6.50
CA TRP A 52 -3.83 14.29 -5.21
C TRP A 52 -3.39 15.33 -4.18
N THR A 53 -2.08 15.56 -4.03
CA THR A 53 -1.53 16.56 -3.11
C THR A 53 -2.11 17.93 -3.40
N TYR A 54 -2.15 18.35 -4.67
CA TYR A 54 -2.76 19.61 -5.06
C TYR A 54 -4.24 19.72 -4.66
N LYS A 55 -5.03 18.64 -4.85
CA LYS A 55 -6.47 18.66 -4.49
C LYS A 55 -6.72 18.68 -2.99
N LEU A 56 -5.90 17.99 -2.22
CA LEU A 56 -5.97 18.00 -0.77
C LEU A 56 -5.64 19.40 -0.22
N ASP A 57 -4.59 20.03 -0.73
CA ASP A 57 -4.22 21.40 -0.38
C ASP A 57 -5.33 22.39 -0.70
N GLN A 58 -5.94 22.30 -1.88
CA GLN A 58 -7.08 23.15 -2.27
C GLN A 58 -8.30 22.97 -1.35
N ALA A 59 -8.46 21.79 -0.79
CA ALA A 59 -9.54 21.48 0.14
C ALA A 59 -9.18 21.75 1.61
N TYR A 60 -7.95 22.23 1.89
CA TYR A 60 -7.41 22.44 3.24
C TYR A 60 -7.38 21.16 4.08
N VAL A 61 -7.23 19.99 3.44
CA VAL A 61 -7.05 18.70 4.12
C VAL A 61 -5.56 18.53 4.40
N MET A 62 -5.21 18.33 5.66
CA MET A 62 -3.81 18.26 6.09
C MET A 62 -3.14 16.91 5.83
N ALA A 63 -3.93 15.86 5.59
CA ALA A 63 -3.40 14.54 5.28
C ALA A 63 -2.74 14.51 3.91
N SER A 64 -1.62 13.79 3.79
CA SER A 64 -0.94 13.58 2.51
C SER A 64 -1.69 12.61 1.59
N ALA A 65 -1.36 12.63 0.31
CA ALA A 65 -1.91 11.66 -0.65
C ALA A 65 -1.54 10.20 -0.26
N ALA A 66 -0.36 10.01 0.31
CA ALA A 66 0.10 8.73 0.82
C ALA A 66 -0.78 8.25 2.00
N GLU A 67 -1.06 9.13 2.97
CA GLU A 67 -1.92 8.81 4.11
C GLU A 67 -3.34 8.46 3.68
N VAL A 68 -3.94 9.23 2.75
CA VAL A 68 -5.28 8.93 2.23
C VAL A 68 -5.35 7.54 1.62
N HIS A 69 -4.40 7.21 0.73
CA HIS A 69 -4.39 5.91 0.07
C HIS A 69 -4.04 4.77 1.04
N GLY A 70 -3.07 4.98 1.93
CA GLY A 70 -2.69 3.99 2.95
C GLY A 70 -3.85 3.63 3.85
N LEU A 71 -4.60 4.63 4.34
CA LEU A 71 -5.78 4.41 5.18
C LEU A 71 -6.87 3.61 4.45
N ILE A 72 -7.17 3.95 3.18
CA ILE A 72 -8.13 3.21 2.35
C ILE A 72 -7.67 1.76 2.16
N ALA A 73 -6.41 1.54 1.78
CA ALA A 73 -5.85 0.20 1.58
C ALA A 73 -5.89 -0.63 2.88
N GLY A 74 -5.62 0.00 4.03
CA GLY A 74 -5.69 -0.63 5.34
C GLY A 74 -7.10 -1.08 5.71
N LEU A 75 -8.09 -0.21 5.55
CA LEU A 75 -9.51 -0.53 5.80
C LEU A 75 -10.01 -1.68 4.91
N LEU A 76 -9.71 -1.63 3.62
CA LEU A 76 -10.07 -2.68 2.67
C LEU A 76 -9.37 -4.00 2.99
N SER A 77 -8.09 -3.97 3.34
CA SER A 77 -7.33 -5.17 3.72
C SER A 77 -7.78 -5.76 5.05
N ALA A 78 -8.37 -4.95 5.92
CA ALA A 78 -8.97 -5.41 7.17
C ALA A 78 -10.38 -5.99 6.99
N GLY A 79 -10.95 -5.97 5.78
CA GLY A 79 -12.25 -6.54 5.45
C GLY A 79 -13.41 -5.57 5.61
N VAL A 80 -13.16 -4.26 5.57
CA VAL A 80 -14.23 -3.28 5.42
C VAL A 80 -14.78 -3.40 4.00
N GLU A 81 -16.11 -3.41 3.88
CA GLU A 81 -16.78 -3.48 2.59
C GLU A 81 -16.42 -2.24 1.74
N PRO A 82 -16.13 -2.38 0.43
CA PRO A 82 -15.77 -1.27 -0.44
C PRO A 82 -17.01 -0.38 -0.76
N ASP A 83 -17.64 0.10 0.29
CA ASP A 83 -18.81 0.98 0.22
C ASP A 83 -18.45 2.36 0.80
N ALA A 84 -18.64 3.39 -0.01
CA ALA A 84 -18.44 4.76 0.40
C ALA A 84 -19.21 5.16 1.66
N GLN A 85 -20.36 4.56 1.92
CA GLN A 85 -21.15 4.84 3.12
C GLN A 85 -20.47 4.37 4.40
N GLN A 86 -19.66 3.31 4.31
CA GLN A 86 -18.90 2.77 5.45
C GLN A 86 -17.52 3.44 5.59
N LEU A 87 -16.84 3.69 4.48
CA LEU A 87 -15.48 4.23 4.50
C LEU A 87 -15.43 5.75 4.74
N LEU A 88 -16.33 6.52 4.13
CA LEU A 88 -16.28 7.99 4.24
C LEU A 88 -16.34 8.53 5.67
N PRO A 89 -17.16 8.02 6.60
CA PRO A 89 -17.12 8.49 7.97
C PRO A 89 -15.75 8.34 8.63
N VAL A 90 -15.11 7.18 8.44
CA VAL A 90 -13.75 6.92 8.96
C VAL A 90 -12.74 7.87 8.33
N LEU A 91 -12.83 8.08 7.00
CA LEU A 91 -11.95 9.00 6.29
C LEU A 91 -12.16 10.46 6.74
N HIS A 92 -13.40 10.88 7.02
CA HIS A 92 -13.65 12.21 7.58
C HIS A 92 -12.99 12.40 8.93
N ASP A 93 -13.08 11.38 9.82
CA ASP A 93 -12.54 11.44 11.17
C ASP A 93 -11.00 11.51 11.15
N PHE A 94 -10.35 10.71 10.31
CA PHE A 94 -8.89 10.62 10.28
C PHE A 94 -8.21 11.70 9.42
N LEU A 95 -8.86 12.14 8.32
CA LEU A 95 -8.23 13.01 7.34
C LEU A 95 -8.68 14.47 7.43
N ASN A 96 -9.81 14.75 8.07
CA ASN A 96 -10.45 16.09 8.04
C ASN A 96 -11.14 16.44 9.37
N ASP A 97 -10.60 16.02 10.50
CA ASP A 97 -11.12 16.35 11.84
C ASP A 97 -12.64 16.10 11.98
N GLY A 98 -13.16 15.04 11.38
CA GLY A 98 -14.57 14.69 11.38
C GLY A 98 -15.45 15.55 10.45
N GLN A 99 -14.87 16.51 9.73
CA GLN A 99 -15.62 17.34 8.79
C GLN A 99 -15.81 16.64 7.46
N ALA A 100 -16.98 16.80 6.86
CA ALA A 100 -17.26 16.22 5.55
C ALA A 100 -16.36 16.84 4.47
N LEU A 101 -15.83 16.00 3.59
CA LEU A 101 -15.08 16.43 2.42
C LEU A 101 -16.00 17.21 1.45
N SER A 102 -15.43 18.13 0.67
CA SER A 102 -16.14 18.79 -0.41
C SER A 102 -16.73 17.76 -1.40
N ALA A 103 -17.78 18.12 -2.11
CA ALA A 103 -18.44 17.21 -3.05
C ALA A 103 -17.46 16.69 -4.14
N GLU A 104 -16.55 17.56 -4.60
CA GLU A 104 -15.55 17.19 -5.59
C GLU A 104 -14.53 16.22 -5.03
N LEU A 105 -13.92 16.54 -3.88
CA LEU A 105 -12.93 15.68 -3.23
C LEU A 105 -13.54 14.32 -2.82
N LYS A 106 -14.79 14.34 -2.31
CA LYS A 106 -15.53 13.11 -2.01
C LYS A 106 -15.66 12.21 -3.24
N GLN A 107 -15.97 12.76 -4.41
CA GLN A 107 -16.08 11.96 -5.64
C GLN A 107 -14.73 11.34 -6.02
N GLN A 108 -13.63 12.08 -5.87
CA GLN A 108 -12.28 11.55 -6.12
C GLN A 108 -11.92 10.43 -5.14
N VAL A 109 -12.22 10.62 -3.85
CA VAL A 109 -11.99 9.60 -2.81
C VAL A 109 -12.78 8.32 -3.09
N VAL A 110 -14.05 8.43 -3.51
CA VAL A 110 -14.85 7.25 -3.93
C VAL A 110 -14.19 6.53 -5.10
N GLY A 111 -13.73 7.28 -6.11
CA GLY A 111 -12.98 6.69 -7.23
C GLY A 111 -11.69 5.99 -6.80
N LEU A 112 -10.98 6.55 -5.81
CA LEU A 112 -9.77 5.94 -5.25
C LEU A 112 -10.10 4.65 -4.48
N ILE A 113 -11.19 4.62 -3.71
CA ILE A 113 -11.68 3.40 -3.02
C ILE A 113 -11.92 2.28 -4.03
N ASP A 114 -12.68 2.57 -5.10
CA ASP A 114 -13.02 1.58 -6.12
C ASP A 114 -11.77 1.08 -6.87
N ALA A 115 -10.86 1.97 -7.22
CA ALA A 115 -9.61 1.63 -7.90
C ALA A 115 -8.69 0.78 -7.00
N THR A 116 -8.53 1.17 -5.73
CA THR A 116 -7.72 0.43 -4.74
C THR A 116 -8.28 -0.96 -4.50
N HIS A 117 -9.60 -1.07 -4.30
CA HIS A 117 -10.25 -2.38 -4.13
C HIS A 117 -10.07 -3.27 -5.37
N THR A 118 -10.24 -2.71 -6.56
CA THR A 118 -10.04 -3.44 -7.82
C THR A 118 -8.61 -3.96 -7.93
N ALA A 119 -7.61 -3.11 -7.66
CA ALA A 119 -6.21 -3.48 -7.73
C ALA A 119 -5.82 -4.55 -6.68
N LEU A 120 -6.33 -4.44 -5.45
CA LEU A 120 -6.13 -5.44 -4.41
C LEU A 120 -6.78 -6.79 -4.76
N ALA A 121 -7.95 -6.77 -5.41
CA ALA A 121 -8.69 -7.98 -5.78
C ALA A 121 -8.10 -8.71 -7.01
N GLN A 122 -7.32 -8.02 -7.83
CA GLN A 122 -6.66 -8.61 -8.98
C GLN A 122 -5.41 -9.39 -8.53
N ASN A 123 -5.32 -10.66 -8.93
CA ASN A 123 -4.17 -11.52 -8.60
C ASN A 123 -3.00 -11.33 -9.59
N ASP A 124 -2.85 -10.15 -10.18
CA ASP A 124 -1.88 -9.82 -11.23
C ASP A 124 -0.78 -8.85 -10.80
N PHE A 125 -0.67 -8.60 -9.49
CA PHE A 125 0.27 -7.65 -8.91
C PHE A 125 0.08 -6.20 -9.41
N SER A 126 -1.13 -5.83 -9.84
CA SER A 126 -1.45 -4.47 -10.29
C SER A 126 -1.57 -3.46 -9.15
N PHE A 127 -1.71 -3.92 -7.91
CA PHE A 127 -1.73 -3.04 -6.75
C PHE A 127 -0.39 -2.32 -6.59
N ALA A 128 -0.43 -1.00 -6.51
CA ALA A 128 0.71 -0.15 -6.24
C ALA A 128 0.37 0.88 -5.17
N LEU A 129 1.35 1.31 -4.40
CA LEU A 129 1.20 2.39 -3.44
C LEU A 129 1.15 3.73 -4.18
N LEU A 130 0.31 4.66 -3.70
CA LEU A 130 0.28 6.03 -4.21
C LEU A 130 1.39 6.84 -3.52
N LEU A 131 2.50 7.02 -4.20
CA LEU A 131 3.71 7.65 -3.70
C LEU A 131 4.25 8.67 -4.71
N PRO A 132 5.18 9.56 -4.30
CA PRO A 132 5.89 10.47 -5.20
C PRO A 132 6.58 9.71 -6.33
N SER A 133 6.86 10.42 -7.42
CA SER A 133 7.52 9.87 -8.60
C SER A 133 9.01 9.59 -8.36
N ASP A 134 9.64 8.86 -9.29
CA ASP A 134 11.08 8.60 -9.24
C ASP A 134 11.94 9.86 -9.48
N ASP A 135 11.32 10.94 -10.00
CA ASP A 135 11.96 12.23 -10.18
C ASP A 135 12.07 13.04 -8.87
N ASP A 136 11.30 12.64 -7.84
CA ASP A 136 11.35 13.25 -6.52
C ASP A 136 12.54 12.72 -5.70
N SER A 137 12.98 13.50 -4.73
CA SER A 137 14.13 13.12 -3.91
C SER A 137 13.86 11.84 -3.09
N LEU A 138 14.90 11.04 -2.87
CA LEU A 138 14.76 9.81 -2.07
C LEU A 138 14.21 10.07 -0.65
N PRO A 139 14.61 11.14 0.08
CA PRO A 139 13.97 11.47 1.36
C PRO A 139 12.46 11.71 1.25
N GLU A 140 11.98 12.44 0.24
CA GLU A 140 10.54 12.68 0.03
C GLU A 140 9.79 11.38 -0.27
N ARG A 141 10.37 10.51 -1.08
CA ARG A 141 9.80 9.18 -1.37
C ARG A 141 9.77 8.28 -0.14
N LEU A 142 10.80 8.34 0.72
CA LEU A 142 10.86 7.59 1.98
C LEU A 142 9.84 8.11 3.00
N ASP A 143 9.71 9.43 3.14
CA ASP A 143 8.71 10.05 4.00
C ASP A 143 7.31 9.57 3.63
N ALA A 144 6.95 9.71 2.36
CA ALA A 144 5.66 9.29 1.85
C ALA A 144 5.41 7.78 2.03
N MET A 145 6.44 6.94 1.86
CA MET A 145 6.35 5.49 2.09
C MET A 145 6.09 5.16 3.56
N VAL A 146 6.73 5.86 4.48
CA VAL A 146 6.50 5.72 5.93
C VAL A 146 5.10 6.18 6.30
N GLU A 147 4.66 7.36 5.84
CA GLU A 147 3.31 7.90 6.06
C GLU A 147 2.25 6.93 5.53
N TRP A 148 2.44 6.43 4.32
CA TRP A 148 1.55 5.44 3.71
C TRP A 148 1.40 4.20 4.57
N THR A 149 2.53 3.67 5.05
CA THR A 149 2.56 2.44 5.86
C THR A 149 1.93 2.66 7.23
N GLN A 150 2.16 3.81 7.85
CA GLN A 150 1.50 4.19 9.12
C GLN A 150 -0.01 4.26 8.95
N ALA A 151 -0.49 4.95 7.91
CA ALA A 151 -1.91 5.09 7.61
C ALA A 151 -2.56 3.72 7.29
N PHE A 152 -1.85 2.83 6.58
CA PHE A 152 -2.31 1.46 6.36
C PHE A 152 -2.52 0.71 7.67
N LEU A 153 -1.56 0.75 8.57
CA LEU A 153 -1.66 0.08 9.89
C LEU A 153 -2.82 0.64 10.72
N VAL A 154 -3.03 1.96 10.69
CA VAL A 154 -4.18 2.62 11.34
C VAL A 154 -5.49 2.11 10.74
N GLY A 155 -5.63 2.12 9.40
CA GLY A 155 -6.82 1.65 8.71
C GLY A 155 -7.12 0.18 9.01
N PHE A 156 -6.10 -0.67 9.05
CA PHE A 156 -6.25 -2.08 9.39
C PHE A 156 -6.73 -2.26 10.84
N ALA A 157 -6.14 -1.54 11.79
CA ALA A 157 -6.46 -1.62 13.21
C ALA A 157 -7.87 -1.09 13.56
N VAL A 158 -8.42 -0.15 12.79
CA VAL A 158 -9.79 0.36 12.97
C VAL A 158 -10.81 -0.78 12.89
N GLN A 159 -10.62 -1.71 11.96
CA GLN A 159 -11.55 -2.83 11.76
C GLN A 159 -11.12 -4.08 12.54
N GLN A 160 -9.82 -4.39 12.57
CA GLN A 160 -9.28 -5.58 13.21
C GLN A 160 -8.69 -5.24 14.58
N THR A 161 -9.59 -5.07 15.58
CA THR A 161 -9.21 -4.72 16.96
C THR A 161 -8.64 -5.89 17.75
N ASP A 162 -8.90 -7.12 17.34
CA ASP A 162 -8.42 -8.35 17.97
C ASP A 162 -7.59 -9.18 16.97
N LEU A 163 -6.28 -9.01 17.02
CA LEU A 163 -5.35 -9.73 16.15
C LEU A 163 -5.23 -11.23 16.50
N SER A 164 -5.85 -11.71 17.60
CA SER A 164 -5.90 -13.15 17.87
C SER A 164 -6.78 -13.91 16.87
N LEU A 165 -7.67 -13.21 16.18
CA LEU A 165 -8.60 -13.75 15.19
C LEU A 165 -8.00 -13.87 13.78
N VAL A 166 -6.85 -13.26 13.53
CA VAL A 166 -6.13 -13.39 12.26
C VAL A 166 -5.02 -14.42 12.37
N SER A 167 -4.53 -14.93 11.23
CA SER A 167 -3.45 -15.91 11.20
C SER A 167 -2.12 -15.36 11.73
N ASN A 168 -1.17 -16.29 11.97
CA ASN A 168 0.19 -15.91 12.29
C ASN A 168 0.85 -15.15 11.13
N ASP A 169 0.55 -15.54 9.89
CA ASP A 169 1.12 -14.94 8.69
C ASP A 169 0.70 -13.45 8.56
N VAL A 170 -0.56 -13.13 8.87
CA VAL A 170 -1.04 -11.73 8.90
C VAL A 170 -0.41 -10.94 10.05
N ARG A 171 -0.30 -11.54 11.26
CA ARG A 171 0.38 -10.88 12.39
C ARG A 171 1.83 -10.56 12.06
N GLU A 172 2.55 -11.51 11.48
CA GLU A 172 3.93 -11.31 11.04
C GLU A 172 4.03 -10.21 9.97
N ALA A 173 3.10 -10.17 9.02
CA ALA A 173 3.03 -9.11 8.03
C ALA A 173 2.85 -7.71 8.67
N LEU A 174 1.94 -7.58 9.64
CA LEU A 174 1.71 -6.33 10.36
C LEU A 174 2.92 -5.92 11.19
N ASP A 175 3.60 -6.87 11.85
CA ASP A 175 4.82 -6.61 12.60
C ASP A 175 5.93 -6.09 11.67
N GLN A 176 6.10 -6.68 10.49
CA GLN A 176 7.09 -6.24 9.51
C GLN A 176 6.75 -4.85 8.93
N LEU A 177 5.47 -4.55 8.65
CA LEU A 177 5.04 -3.22 8.26
C LEU A 177 5.31 -2.19 9.38
N SER A 178 5.13 -2.58 10.65
CA SER A 178 5.48 -1.73 11.79
C SER A 178 6.98 -1.42 11.88
N GLU A 179 7.86 -2.33 11.47
CA GLU A 179 9.31 -2.05 11.40
C GLU A 179 9.63 -0.99 10.32
N VAL A 180 8.93 -1.01 9.18
CA VAL A 180 9.09 0.03 8.14
C VAL A 180 8.81 1.43 8.69
N THR A 181 7.82 1.59 9.58
CA THR A 181 7.48 2.91 10.14
C THR A 181 8.54 3.49 11.10
N ARG A 182 9.57 2.71 11.44
CA ARG A 182 10.68 3.10 12.31
C ARG A 182 11.93 3.52 11.54
N ILE A 183 11.87 3.60 10.22
CA ILE A 183 12.98 4.06 9.39
C ILE A 183 13.36 5.47 9.81
N ASP A 184 14.62 5.68 10.15
CA ASP A 184 15.16 7.04 10.36
C ASP A 184 15.61 7.61 9.01
N ILE A 185 14.72 8.39 8.41
CA ILE A 185 14.93 9.05 7.11
C ILE A 185 15.97 10.19 7.16
N HIS A 186 16.34 10.65 8.35
CA HIS A 186 17.28 11.75 8.54
C HIS A 186 18.74 11.28 8.72
N THR A 187 18.96 9.99 8.87
CA THR A 187 20.33 9.45 8.88
C THR A 187 20.89 9.45 7.47
N THR A 188 21.98 10.21 7.26
CA THR A 188 22.75 10.14 6.01
C THR A 188 23.25 8.72 5.79
N ASP A 189 22.81 8.10 4.72
CA ASP A 189 23.34 6.81 4.29
C ASP A 189 24.63 7.06 3.48
N ASP A 190 25.71 6.35 3.83
CA ASP A 190 27.01 6.42 3.14
C ASP A 190 27.00 5.61 1.81
N GLY A 191 25.84 5.04 1.42
CA GLY A 191 25.65 4.29 0.18
C GLY A 191 25.64 5.17 -1.08
N SER A 192 25.92 4.58 -2.24
CA SER A 192 25.70 5.27 -3.50
C SER A 192 24.20 5.52 -3.76
N ALA A 193 23.88 6.50 -4.61
CA ALA A 193 22.49 6.79 -4.96
C ALA A 193 21.77 5.57 -5.54
N GLU A 194 22.49 4.80 -6.39
CA GLU A 194 21.95 3.57 -7.00
C GLU A 194 21.66 2.48 -5.96
N GLU A 195 22.55 2.30 -4.96
CA GLU A 195 22.32 1.32 -3.88
C GLU A 195 21.15 1.70 -3.00
N ASN A 196 20.96 3.00 -2.77
CA ASN A 196 19.85 3.52 -1.98
C ASN A 196 18.50 3.40 -2.71
N ASP A 197 18.48 3.66 -4.01
CA ASP A 197 17.29 3.46 -4.84
C ASP A 197 16.92 1.97 -4.94
N GLU A 198 17.89 1.07 -5.14
CA GLU A 198 17.65 -0.37 -5.15
C GLU A 198 17.05 -0.84 -3.80
N ALA A 199 17.59 -0.37 -2.69
CA ALA A 199 17.10 -0.68 -1.36
C ALA A 199 15.66 -0.15 -1.14
N TYR A 200 15.35 1.07 -1.61
CA TYR A 200 14.01 1.64 -1.57
C TYR A 200 12.98 0.74 -2.28
N TYR A 201 13.29 0.31 -3.51
CA TYR A 201 12.37 -0.56 -4.27
C TYR A 201 12.19 -1.94 -3.64
N LEU A 202 13.22 -2.48 -3.01
CA LEU A 202 13.09 -3.75 -2.28
C LEU A 202 12.15 -3.62 -1.09
N VAL A 203 12.22 -2.51 -0.33
CA VAL A 203 11.31 -2.24 0.78
C VAL A 203 9.88 -2.00 0.26
N LEU A 204 9.74 -1.24 -0.82
CA LEU A 204 8.44 -0.96 -1.45
C LEU A 204 7.74 -2.26 -1.89
N GLU A 205 8.45 -3.15 -2.56
CA GLU A 205 7.91 -4.46 -2.96
C GLU A 205 7.55 -5.33 -1.75
N HIS A 206 8.35 -5.25 -0.69
CA HIS A 206 8.06 -5.95 0.55
C HIS A 206 6.74 -5.47 1.18
N ILE A 207 6.54 -4.15 1.30
CA ILE A 207 5.28 -3.57 1.78
C ILE A 207 4.12 -4.07 0.93
N ARG A 208 4.24 -4.02 -0.40
CA ARG A 208 3.20 -4.47 -1.33
C ARG A 208 2.80 -5.92 -1.09
N ILE A 209 3.77 -6.81 -0.92
CA ILE A 209 3.52 -8.24 -0.65
C ILE A 209 2.79 -8.43 0.69
N MET A 210 3.20 -7.71 1.74
CA MET A 210 2.55 -7.80 3.05
C MET A 210 1.11 -7.31 3.01
N VAL A 211 0.84 -6.21 2.31
CA VAL A 211 -0.52 -5.69 2.09
C VAL A 211 -1.40 -6.69 1.34
N LEU A 212 -0.89 -7.26 0.25
CA LEU A 212 -1.62 -8.28 -0.52
C LEU A 212 -1.88 -9.55 0.30
N SER A 213 -0.95 -9.93 1.19
CA SER A 213 -1.16 -11.05 2.13
C SER A 213 -2.31 -10.75 3.11
N CYS A 214 -2.31 -9.56 3.72
CA CYS A 214 -3.40 -9.13 4.61
C CYS A 214 -4.75 -9.09 3.87
N TYR A 215 -4.79 -8.51 2.66
CA TYR A 215 -6.01 -8.44 1.86
C TYR A 215 -6.52 -9.83 1.48
N THR A 216 -5.63 -10.72 1.02
CA THR A 216 -6.02 -12.07 0.58
C THR A 216 -6.65 -12.87 1.70
N GLU A 217 -6.14 -12.76 2.92
CA GLU A 217 -6.63 -13.55 4.04
C GLU A 217 -7.85 -12.93 4.72
N VAL A 218 -7.86 -11.60 4.87
CA VAL A 218 -8.89 -10.89 5.64
C VAL A 218 -9.84 -10.12 4.74
N GLY A 219 -9.32 -9.34 3.78
CA GLY A 219 -10.06 -8.41 2.94
C GLY A 219 -10.93 -9.07 1.88
N GLN A 220 -10.54 -10.22 1.33
CA GLN A 220 -11.23 -10.87 0.19
C GLN A 220 -12.68 -11.27 0.46
N LYS A 221 -13.17 -11.18 1.68
CA LYS A 221 -14.57 -11.51 2.02
C LYS A 221 -15.58 -10.71 1.21
N PHE A 222 -15.20 -9.51 0.78
CA PHE A 222 -16.04 -8.58 0.02
C PHE A 222 -15.64 -8.48 -1.46
N SER A 223 -14.68 -9.27 -1.91
CA SER A 223 -14.34 -9.34 -3.34
C SER A 223 -15.48 -9.99 -4.12
N PRO A 224 -15.86 -9.47 -5.29
CA PRO A 224 -16.82 -10.14 -6.16
C PRO A 224 -16.23 -11.51 -6.55
N LYS A 225 -16.95 -12.59 -6.23
CA LYS A 225 -16.53 -13.94 -6.63
C LYS A 225 -16.43 -13.97 -8.17
N PRO A 226 -15.33 -14.48 -8.75
CA PRO A 226 -15.20 -14.60 -10.18
C PRO A 226 -16.40 -15.39 -10.71
N VAL A 227 -17.11 -14.80 -11.67
CA VAL A 227 -18.24 -15.47 -12.30
C VAL A 227 -17.68 -16.71 -13.00
N SER A 228 -17.92 -17.86 -12.40
CA SER A 228 -17.58 -19.15 -12.99
C SER A 228 -18.42 -19.30 -14.25
N ASN A 229 -17.86 -18.98 -15.41
CA ASN A 229 -18.41 -19.38 -16.69
C ASN A 229 -18.37 -20.90 -16.76
N LYS A 230 -19.41 -21.54 -16.23
CA LYS A 230 -19.68 -22.94 -16.57
C LYS A 230 -20.07 -22.97 -18.04
N THR A 231 -19.10 -23.19 -18.91
CA THR A 231 -19.34 -23.68 -20.24
C THR A 231 -20.01 -25.04 -20.11
N LEU A 232 -21.33 -25.06 -20.31
CA LEU A 232 -22.09 -26.29 -20.52
C LEU A 232 -21.64 -26.85 -21.86
N HIS A 233 -20.92 -27.97 -21.80
CA HIS A 233 -20.70 -28.86 -22.96
C HIS A 233 -21.86 -29.83 -23.07
#